data_e0d26d2ee2a99b6a7c964ac712ae9c7e
#
_entry.id   e0d26d2ee2a99b6a7c964ac712ae9c7e
#
_cell.length_a   1.000
_cell.length_b   1.000
_cell.length_c   1.000
_cell.angle_alpha   90.00
_cell.angle_beta   90.00
_cell.angle_gamma   90.00
#
_symmetry.space_group_name_H-M   'P 1'
#
loop_
_entity.id
_entity.type
_entity.pdbx_description
1 polymer ?
#
loop_
_entity_poly.entity_id
_entity_poly.type
_entity_poly.pdbx_seq_one_letter_code
_entity_poly.pdbx_strand_id
1 'polypeptide(L)'
;MTLYFNSVLNLLTPSARLSIKKYRKSNRLGSSCDIFYRLPEMDNQFEFLVYRTAEEDISINAVVKDETIWLTQKAMGELFGVDKSSISRHLKNIFAEGELQEEVVVAKFATTTPHGAIEGKTQTKDTQFYNLDAIISVGYRVNSHRATQFRIWATGVLKEYMTKGFALDDDRLKQGKTAFGKDYFRELLERVRSIRASERRIWQQITDIFAECSIDYDRNSQITHDFYAMVQNKFHYAIVGQTAAEIVYSHADRSKDNMGLMTWKHAPDGRILKSDVSVAKNYLEEKQIRQLERAVTGYFDYIEDLIERENTFTMEEFAASVNEFLTFRRYKILPDKGRISAQAAKKKAETEYAEFNKTQRISSDFDKEVKRMLESGQQGELD
;
A
#
# COMPACT_ATOMS: atom_id res chain seq x y z
N MET A 1 -24.42 28.47 1.62
CA MET A 1 -22.98 28.73 1.57
C MET A 1 -22.42 29.35 2.87
N THR A 2 -23.18 30.14 3.58
CA THR A 2 -22.76 30.82 4.83
C THR A 2 -22.62 29.89 6.06
N LEU A 3 -23.36 28.80 6.11
CA LEU A 3 -23.32 27.83 7.23
C LEU A 3 -22.12 26.86 7.18
N TYR A 4 -21.58 26.59 6.00
CA TYR A 4 -20.37 25.75 5.86
C TYR A 4 -19.09 26.51 6.24
N PHE A 5 -19.07 27.83 6.11
CA PHE A 5 -17.90 28.65 6.42
C PHE A 5 -17.66 28.80 7.93
N ASN A 6 -18.71 28.77 8.74
CA ASN A 6 -18.60 28.90 10.21
C ASN A 6 -18.12 27.63 10.89
N SER A 7 -18.34 26.45 10.29
CA SER A 7 -17.82 25.17 10.83
C SER A 7 -16.31 25.00 10.59
N VAL A 8 -15.79 25.52 9.49
CA VAL A 8 -14.35 25.46 9.17
C VAL A 8 -13.53 26.43 10.04
N LEU A 9 -14.13 27.61 10.36
CA LEU A 9 -13.45 28.58 11.23
C LEU A 9 -13.25 28.10 12.67
N ASN A 10 -14.07 27.16 13.13
CA ASN A 10 -13.98 26.61 14.50
C ASN A 10 -12.85 25.58 14.66
N LEU A 11 -12.28 25.09 13.56
CA LEU A 11 -11.17 24.14 13.55
C LEU A 11 -9.79 24.81 13.45
N LEU A 12 -9.74 26.15 13.31
CA LEU A 12 -8.47 26.88 13.17
C LEU A 12 -7.99 27.41 14.54
N THR A 13 -6.67 27.44 14.70
CA THR A 13 -6.02 27.99 15.91
C THR A 13 -6.31 29.49 16.09
N PRO A 14 -6.24 30.04 17.29
CA PRO A 14 -6.52 31.45 17.56
C PRO A 14 -5.70 32.44 16.74
N SER A 15 -4.44 32.10 16.42
CA SER A 15 -3.55 32.93 15.59
C SER A 15 -3.98 32.99 14.12
N ALA A 16 -4.47 31.88 13.57
CA ALA A 16 -5.00 31.81 12.21
C ALA A 16 -6.32 32.60 12.05
N ARG A 17 -7.16 32.61 13.10
CA ARG A 17 -8.40 33.40 13.16
C ARG A 17 -8.13 34.92 13.13
N LEU A 18 -7.07 35.36 13.80
CA LEU A 18 -6.65 36.77 13.83
C LEU A 18 -6.11 37.25 12.48
N SER A 19 -5.36 36.43 11.77
CA SER A 19 -4.85 36.73 10.43
C SER A 19 -5.96 36.90 9.40
N ILE A 20 -6.98 36.04 9.44
CA ILE A 20 -8.14 36.11 8.53
C ILE A 20 -8.99 37.37 8.82
N LYS A 21 -9.15 37.74 10.11
CA LYS A 21 -9.88 38.96 10.50
C LYS A 21 -9.12 40.25 10.09
N LYS A 22 -7.80 40.27 10.17
CA LYS A 22 -6.97 41.40 9.76
C LYS A 22 -7.00 41.61 8.26
N TYR A 23 -7.03 40.55 7.47
CA TYR A 23 -7.10 40.60 6.01
C TYR A 23 -8.43 41.15 5.50
N ARG A 24 -9.54 40.82 6.19
CA ARG A 24 -10.89 41.29 5.82
C ARG A 24 -11.09 42.81 6.06
N LYS A 25 -10.27 43.44 6.90
CA LYS A 25 -10.35 44.86 7.22
C LYS A 25 -9.59 45.77 6.23
N SER A 26 -8.66 45.18 5.45
CA SER A 26 -7.75 45.93 4.56
C SER A 26 -8.21 46.02 3.10
N ASN A 27 -9.14 45.18 2.64
CA ASN A 27 -9.60 45.18 1.24
C ASN A 27 -11.10 45.45 1.14
N ARG A 28 -11.48 46.71 1.24
CA ARG A 28 -12.70 47.24 0.61
C ARG A 28 -12.25 47.99 -0.62
N LEU A 29 -12.38 47.37 -1.80
CA LEU A 29 -12.69 47.98 -3.10
C LEU A 29 -12.34 47.00 -4.26
N GLY A 30 -13.33 46.73 -5.14
CA GLY A 30 -13.09 46.34 -6.52
C GLY A 30 -13.29 44.87 -6.89
N SER A 31 -14.37 44.63 -7.60
CA SER A 31 -14.80 43.45 -8.36
C SER A 31 -13.68 42.69 -9.08
N SER A 32 -13.74 41.41 -9.00
CA SER A 32 -13.55 40.35 -9.99
C SER A 32 -13.01 39.08 -9.30
N CYS A 33 -13.67 38.00 -9.59
CA CYS A 33 -13.45 36.68 -9.02
C CYS A 33 -12.19 36.06 -9.61
N ASP A 34 -11.07 36.09 -8.88
CA ASP A 34 -9.93 35.20 -9.02
C ASP A 34 -9.07 35.30 -7.75
N ILE A 35 -9.62 34.76 -6.64
CA ILE A 35 -8.85 34.61 -5.42
C ILE A 35 -8.14 33.24 -5.49
N PHE A 36 -6.98 33.21 -6.11
CA PHE A 36 -5.97 32.23 -5.82
C PHE A 36 -5.57 32.37 -4.35
N TYR A 37 -6.06 31.48 -3.50
CA TYR A 37 -5.54 31.33 -2.14
C TYR A 37 -4.09 30.85 -2.23
N ARG A 38 -3.15 31.77 -2.25
CA ARG A 38 -1.78 31.46 -1.86
C ARG A 38 -1.79 31.23 -0.36
N LEU A 39 -1.90 29.95 0.05
CA LEU A 39 -1.58 29.56 1.41
C LEU A 39 -0.14 30.05 1.68
N PRO A 40 0.16 30.59 2.88
CA PRO A 40 1.54 30.89 3.23
C PRO A 40 2.35 29.61 3.04
N GLU A 41 3.48 29.72 2.34
CA GLU A 41 4.47 28.66 2.22
C GLU A 41 4.80 28.23 3.65
N MET A 42 4.22 27.11 4.09
CA MET A 42 4.58 26.47 5.35
C MET A 42 5.99 25.96 5.13
N ASP A 43 6.90 26.42 5.96
CA ASP A 43 8.25 25.88 6.06
C ASP A 43 8.10 24.37 6.31
N ASN A 44 8.24 23.55 5.25
CA ASN A 44 8.10 22.11 5.30
C ASN A 44 9.30 21.44 5.99
N GLN A 45 10.07 22.21 6.75
CA GLN A 45 11.16 21.71 7.57
C GLN A 45 10.60 21.27 8.92
N PHE A 46 10.85 20.03 9.28
CA PHE A 46 10.53 19.50 10.61
C PHE A 46 11.62 18.54 11.06
N GLU A 47 11.68 18.33 12.35
CA GLU A 47 12.58 17.37 12.95
C GLU A 47 12.09 15.95 12.60
N PHE A 48 12.88 15.26 11.81
CA PHE A 48 12.59 13.91 11.34
C PHE A 48 13.47 12.90 12.08
N LEU A 49 12.84 11.94 12.75
CA LEU A 49 13.55 10.82 13.35
C LEU A 49 14.04 9.89 12.24
N VAL A 50 15.36 9.81 12.07
CA VAL A 50 15.98 8.99 11.04
C VAL A 50 16.10 7.55 11.50
N TYR A 51 16.71 7.35 12.67
CA TYR A 51 16.87 6.02 13.27
C TYR A 51 17.09 6.11 14.78
N ARG A 52 16.89 4.99 15.47
CA ARG A 52 17.12 4.84 16.91
C ARG A 52 18.33 3.99 17.19
N THR A 53 19.07 4.34 18.22
CA THR A 53 20.14 3.54 18.79
C THR A 53 19.77 3.16 20.23
N ALA A 54 20.58 2.31 20.85
CA ALA A 54 20.39 1.98 22.26
C ALA A 54 20.65 3.18 23.20
N GLU A 55 21.38 4.19 22.73
CA GLU A 55 21.83 5.32 23.53
C GLU A 55 21.01 6.60 23.25
N GLU A 56 20.60 6.83 22.02
CA GLU A 56 19.90 8.05 21.62
C GLU A 56 18.99 7.87 20.38
N ASP A 57 17.97 8.71 20.26
CA ASP A 57 17.17 8.88 19.07
C ASP A 57 17.85 9.90 18.16
N ILE A 58 18.16 9.50 16.92
CA ILE A 58 18.84 10.37 15.95
C ILE A 58 17.78 11.03 15.06
N SER A 59 17.54 12.29 15.32
CA SER A 59 16.67 13.13 14.50
C SER A 59 17.43 14.26 13.80
N ILE A 60 16.88 14.73 12.71
CA ILE A 60 17.47 15.80 11.88
C ILE A 60 16.38 16.66 11.26
N ASN A 61 16.66 17.95 11.08
CA ASN A 61 15.79 18.84 10.33
C ASN A 61 15.81 18.46 8.85
N ALA A 62 14.68 17.96 8.36
CA ALA A 62 14.50 17.50 7.00
C ALA A 62 13.33 18.20 6.31
N VAL A 63 13.41 18.30 4.99
CA VAL A 63 12.26 18.64 4.15
C VAL A 63 11.62 17.35 3.67
N VAL A 64 10.30 17.22 3.82
CA VAL A 64 9.53 16.10 3.26
C VAL A 64 8.81 16.57 2.02
N LYS A 65 9.08 15.91 0.90
CA LYS A 65 8.44 16.16 -0.37
C LYS A 65 8.47 14.87 -1.21
N ASP A 66 7.41 14.63 -1.99
CA ASP A 66 7.33 13.50 -2.91
C ASP A 66 7.58 12.12 -2.24
N GLU A 67 7.02 11.96 -1.02
CA GLU A 67 7.13 10.73 -0.18
C GLU A 67 8.57 10.35 0.20
N THR A 68 9.51 11.30 0.11
CA THR A 68 10.89 11.11 0.53
C THR A 68 11.37 12.27 1.41
N ILE A 69 12.51 12.09 2.06
CA ILE A 69 13.18 13.13 2.84
C ILE A 69 14.32 13.75 2.06
N TRP A 70 14.52 15.04 2.27
CA TRP A 70 15.55 15.84 1.61
C TRP A 70 16.41 16.52 2.65
N LEU A 71 17.72 16.34 2.57
CA LEU A 71 18.69 16.97 3.46
C LEU A 71 19.68 17.86 2.68
N THR A 72 20.15 18.92 3.32
CA THR A 72 21.31 19.66 2.85
C THR A 72 22.61 18.92 3.18
N GLN A 73 23.72 19.26 2.51
CA GLN A 73 25.04 18.73 2.89
C GLN A 73 25.41 19.04 4.34
N LYS A 74 24.97 20.21 4.87
CA LYS A 74 25.20 20.57 6.26
C LYS A 74 24.43 19.63 7.20
N ALA A 75 23.16 19.39 6.93
CA ALA A 75 22.33 18.47 7.73
C ALA A 75 22.87 17.02 7.66
N MET A 76 23.33 16.55 6.50
CA MET A 76 24.00 15.25 6.41
C MET A 76 25.31 15.21 7.23
N GLY A 77 26.06 16.31 7.28
CA GLY A 77 27.23 16.41 8.14
C GLY A 77 26.90 16.28 9.63
N GLU A 78 25.82 16.93 10.07
CA GLU A 78 25.28 16.82 11.44
C GLU A 78 24.78 15.39 11.73
N LEU A 79 24.05 14.79 10.78
CA LEU A 79 23.54 13.41 10.88
C LEU A 79 24.67 12.40 11.09
N PHE A 80 25.71 12.48 10.28
CA PHE A 80 26.80 11.52 10.30
C PHE A 80 28.01 11.95 11.15
N GLY A 81 27.96 13.11 11.81
CA GLY A 81 29.02 13.59 12.67
C GLY A 81 30.32 13.91 11.94
N VAL A 82 30.23 14.50 10.74
CA VAL A 82 31.36 14.92 9.92
C VAL A 82 31.15 16.32 9.35
N ASP A 83 32.21 16.96 8.88
CA ASP A 83 32.09 18.27 8.25
C ASP A 83 31.47 18.21 6.85
N LYS A 84 30.91 19.36 6.41
CA LYS A 84 30.27 19.51 5.09
C LYS A 84 31.21 19.16 3.94
N SER A 85 32.52 19.42 4.06
CA SER A 85 33.50 19.16 3.00
C SER A 85 33.69 17.68 2.76
N SER A 86 33.63 16.87 3.81
CA SER A 86 33.62 15.41 3.73
C SER A 86 32.38 14.88 2.99
N ILE A 87 31.20 15.39 3.32
CA ILE A 87 29.96 15.04 2.61
C ILE A 87 30.06 15.40 1.13
N SER A 88 30.51 16.62 0.82
CA SER A 88 30.67 17.09 -0.57
C SER A 88 31.61 16.18 -1.39
N ARG A 89 32.70 15.71 -0.79
CA ARG A 89 33.64 14.79 -1.44
C ARG A 89 33.00 13.43 -1.71
N HIS A 90 32.24 12.88 -0.76
CA HIS A 90 31.54 11.60 -0.96
C HIS A 90 30.49 11.69 -2.05
N LEU A 91 29.65 12.74 -2.06
CA LEU A 91 28.66 12.97 -3.11
C LEU A 91 29.32 13.07 -4.50
N LYS A 92 30.42 13.83 -4.61
CA LYS A 92 31.17 13.95 -5.86
C LYS A 92 31.68 12.59 -6.36
N ASN A 93 32.15 11.74 -5.46
CA ASN A 93 32.61 10.39 -5.84
C ASN A 93 31.44 9.50 -6.26
N ILE A 94 30.30 9.54 -5.54
CA ILE A 94 29.09 8.80 -5.87
C ILE A 94 28.61 9.12 -7.30
N PHE A 95 28.58 10.39 -7.67
CA PHE A 95 28.19 10.81 -9.01
C PHE A 95 29.26 10.45 -10.07
N ALA A 96 30.52 10.62 -9.76
CA ALA A 96 31.62 10.28 -10.66
C ALA A 96 31.73 8.78 -10.96
N GLU A 97 31.38 7.93 -9.98
CA GLU A 97 31.34 6.47 -10.11
C GLU A 97 30.03 5.97 -10.79
N GLY A 98 29.06 6.85 -11.01
CA GLY A 98 27.77 6.49 -11.63
C GLY A 98 26.86 5.69 -10.73
N GLU A 99 27.10 5.68 -9.39
CA GLU A 99 26.19 5.00 -8.44
C GLU A 99 24.82 5.67 -8.40
N LEU A 100 24.79 6.99 -8.45
CA LEU A 100 23.54 7.78 -8.54
C LEU A 100 23.68 8.85 -9.62
N GLN A 101 22.57 9.18 -10.26
CA GLN A 101 22.47 10.29 -11.22
C GLN A 101 22.11 11.57 -10.46
N GLU A 102 22.94 12.61 -10.62
CA GLU A 102 22.78 13.87 -9.86
C GLU A 102 21.41 14.51 -10.13
N GLU A 103 20.91 14.48 -11.36
CA GLU A 103 19.64 15.07 -11.79
C GLU A 103 18.43 14.45 -11.08
N VAL A 104 18.54 13.19 -10.65
CA VAL A 104 17.46 12.46 -9.98
C VAL A 104 17.45 12.70 -8.48
N VAL A 105 18.64 12.85 -7.87
CA VAL A 105 18.77 12.85 -6.40
C VAL A 105 19.03 14.24 -5.81
N VAL A 106 19.20 15.26 -6.65
CA VAL A 106 19.45 16.66 -6.22
C VAL A 106 18.31 17.57 -6.64
N ALA A 107 17.80 18.34 -5.70
CA ALA A 107 16.81 19.39 -5.98
C ALA A 107 17.22 20.72 -5.34
N LYS A 108 16.75 21.83 -5.89
CA LYS A 108 16.91 23.15 -5.31
C LYS A 108 15.61 23.61 -4.68
N PHE A 109 15.66 23.95 -3.40
CA PHE A 109 14.53 24.52 -2.69
C PHE A 109 14.91 25.92 -2.20
N ALA A 110 13.94 26.84 -2.30
CA ALA A 110 14.07 28.17 -1.73
C ALA A 110 14.02 28.08 -0.21
N THR A 111 15.11 28.45 0.46
CA THR A 111 15.19 28.49 1.94
C THR A 111 15.21 29.93 2.40
N THR A 112 14.34 30.26 3.37
CA THR A 112 14.27 31.60 3.95
C THR A 112 15.03 31.62 5.26
N THR A 113 16.02 32.47 5.38
CA THR A 113 16.82 32.68 6.58
C THR A 113 16.74 34.14 7.05
N PRO A 114 16.88 34.43 8.35
CA PRO A 114 16.99 35.81 8.83
C PRO A 114 18.17 36.51 8.15
N HIS A 115 17.97 37.76 7.77
CA HIS A 115 19.01 38.56 7.16
C HIS A 115 20.03 38.99 8.24
N GLY A 116 21.29 38.57 8.12
CA GLY A 116 22.30 38.73 9.16
C GLY A 116 22.67 40.19 9.50
N ALA A 117 22.32 41.19 8.68
CA ALA A 117 22.66 42.59 8.89
C ALA A 117 21.43 43.50 9.16
N ILE A 118 20.20 43.01 8.99
CA ILE A 118 18.98 43.81 9.13
C ILE A 118 17.97 43.04 9.97
N GLU A 119 17.74 43.52 11.17
CA GLU A 119 16.78 42.94 12.10
C GLU A 119 15.35 42.94 11.52
N GLY A 120 14.64 41.81 11.56
CA GLY A 120 13.28 41.66 11.04
C GLY A 120 13.16 41.41 9.51
N LYS A 121 14.27 41.40 8.74
CA LYS A 121 14.25 41.01 7.34
C LYS A 121 14.69 39.56 7.15
N THR A 122 14.08 38.90 6.17
CA THR A 122 14.43 37.54 5.74
C THR A 122 15.08 37.58 4.37
N GLN A 123 16.01 36.67 4.13
CA GLN A 123 16.67 36.47 2.82
C GLN A 123 16.28 35.08 2.32
N THR A 124 15.79 35.01 1.10
CA THR A 124 15.51 33.75 0.41
C THR A 124 16.69 33.38 -0.47
N LYS A 125 17.17 32.15 -0.34
CA LYS A 125 18.29 31.62 -1.14
C LYS A 125 17.93 30.22 -1.62
N ASP A 126 18.22 29.91 -2.88
CA ASP A 126 18.15 28.58 -3.41
C ASP A 126 19.25 27.70 -2.80
N THR A 127 18.85 26.67 -2.12
CA THR A 127 19.74 25.72 -1.45
C THR A 127 19.57 24.34 -2.06
N GLN A 128 20.68 23.64 -2.31
CA GLN A 128 20.66 22.28 -2.80
C GLN A 128 20.33 21.30 -1.66
N PHE A 129 19.40 20.41 -1.96
CA PHE A 129 18.97 19.30 -1.13
C PHE A 129 19.20 18.00 -1.87
N TYR A 130 19.37 16.95 -1.11
CA TYR A 130 19.67 15.60 -1.55
C TYR A 130 18.63 14.66 -0.99
N ASN A 131 18.09 13.76 -1.81
CA ASN A 131 17.03 12.82 -1.42
C ASN A 131 17.56 11.67 -0.54
N LEU A 132 16.66 10.77 -0.15
CA LEU A 132 16.98 9.63 0.72
C LEU A 132 18.04 8.71 0.13
N ASP A 133 18.05 8.49 -1.20
CA ASP A 133 19.03 7.63 -1.85
C ASP A 133 20.46 8.17 -1.67
N ALA A 134 20.63 9.47 -1.89
CA ALA A 134 21.91 10.14 -1.67
C ALA A 134 22.33 10.11 -0.19
N ILE A 135 21.39 10.27 0.74
CA ILE A 135 21.65 10.18 2.19
C ILE A 135 22.17 8.80 2.57
N ILE A 136 21.51 7.74 2.07
CA ILE A 136 21.89 6.35 2.33
C ILE A 136 23.30 6.07 1.76
N SER A 137 23.54 6.40 0.49
CA SER A 137 24.84 6.18 -0.17
C SER A 137 25.97 6.87 0.56
N VAL A 138 25.79 8.12 1.00
CA VAL A 138 26.76 8.85 1.83
C VAL A 138 26.98 8.15 3.16
N GLY A 139 25.92 7.70 3.85
CA GLY A 139 26.01 7.01 5.15
C GLY A 139 26.82 5.71 5.11
N TYR A 140 26.80 5.02 3.98
CA TYR A 140 27.65 3.83 3.78
C TYR A 140 29.12 4.16 3.52
N ARG A 141 29.44 5.35 3.00
CA ARG A 141 30.81 5.75 2.63
C ARG A 141 31.53 6.57 3.69
N VAL A 142 30.79 7.26 4.57
CA VAL A 142 31.37 8.09 5.64
C VAL A 142 32.01 7.20 6.72
N ASN A 143 33.23 7.57 7.14
CA ASN A 143 33.91 6.92 8.24
C ASN A 143 33.78 7.76 9.53
N SER A 144 32.76 7.48 10.33
CA SER A 144 32.51 8.10 11.63
C SER A 144 31.76 7.13 12.55
N HIS A 145 31.75 7.44 13.85
CA HIS A 145 30.97 6.66 14.82
C HIS A 145 29.47 6.67 14.49
N ARG A 146 28.88 7.83 14.21
CA ARG A 146 27.46 7.96 13.82
C ARG A 146 27.13 7.23 12.52
N ALA A 147 28.00 7.30 11.51
CA ALA A 147 27.80 6.54 10.29
C ALA A 147 27.91 5.02 10.52
N THR A 148 28.75 4.58 11.48
CA THR A 148 28.80 3.18 11.88
C THR A 148 27.50 2.74 12.56
N GLN A 149 26.95 3.54 13.47
CA GLN A 149 25.65 3.27 14.10
C GLN A 149 24.52 3.21 13.06
N PHE A 150 24.51 4.14 12.09
CA PHE A 150 23.57 4.12 10.98
C PHE A 150 23.66 2.80 10.19
N ARG A 151 24.86 2.34 9.85
CA ARG A 151 25.04 1.08 9.11
C ARG A 151 24.60 -0.14 9.93
N ILE A 152 24.84 -0.16 11.24
CA ILE A 152 24.38 -1.23 12.14
C ILE A 152 22.84 -1.28 12.12
N TRP A 153 22.18 -0.14 12.29
CA TRP A 153 20.72 -0.03 12.23
C TRP A 153 20.18 -0.48 10.85
N ALA A 154 20.70 0.07 9.75
CA ALA A 154 20.25 -0.25 8.41
C ALA A 154 20.44 -1.74 8.07
N THR A 155 21.58 -2.33 8.50
CA THR A 155 21.85 -3.76 8.36
C THR A 155 20.85 -4.59 9.18
N GLY A 156 20.47 -4.13 10.38
CA GLY A 156 19.45 -4.76 11.22
C GLY A 156 18.11 -4.84 10.49
N VAL A 157 17.65 -3.72 9.91
CA VAL A 157 16.39 -3.64 9.13
C VAL A 157 16.44 -4.55 7.91
N LEU A 158 17.55 -4.53 7.14
CA LEU A 158 17.74 -5.41 5.99
C LEU A 158 17.74 -6.88 6.37
N LYS A 159 18.43 -7.24 7.45
CA LYS A 159 18.48 -8.61 7.95
C LYS A 159 17.09 -9.09 8.38
N GLU A 160 16.35 -8.25 9.08
CA GLU A 160 14.97 -8.56 9.47
C GLU A 160 14.08 -8.80 8.24
N TYR A 161 14.14 -7.88 7.27
CA TYR A 161 13.39 -8.03 6.02
C TYR A 161 13.78 -9.28 5.23
N MET A 162 15.06 -9.57 5.09
CA MET A 162 15.55 -10.75 4.36
C MET A 162 15.16 -12.07 5.06
N THR A 163 15.10 -12.06 6.39
CA THR A 163 14.80 -13.26 7.18
C THR A 163 13.30 -13.49 7.31
N LYS A 164 12.51 -12.42 7.58
CA LYS A 164 11.08 -12.51 7.88
C LYS A 164 10.19 -12.17 6.68
N GLY A 165 10.71 -11.43 5.69
CA GLY A 165 9.94 -10.86 4.57
C GLY A 165 9.25 -9.55 4.89
N PHE A 166 9.43 -9.00 6.10
CA PHE A 166 8.93 -7.68 6.54
C PHE A 166 9.83 -7.09 7.61
N ALA A 167 9.78 -5.75 7.74
CA ALA A 167 10.32 -4.98 8.87
C ALA A 167 9.30 -3.88 9.19
N LEU A 168 8.93 -3.70 10.46
CA LEU A 168 7.90 -2.76 10.91
C LEU A 168 8.44 -1.86 12.01
N ASP A 169 8.08 -0.58 11.94
CA ASP A 169 8.24 0.39 13.03
C ASP A 169 6.88 0.56 13.73
N ASP A 170 6.63 -0.26 14.75
CA ASP A 170 5.36 -0.31 15.47
C ASP A 170 5.00 1.03 16.09
N ASP A 171 5.98 1.75 16.65
CA ASP A 171 5.73 3.04 17.31
C ASP A 171 5.31 4.09 16.28
N ARG A 172 5.96 4.11 15.14
CA ARG A 172 5.61 5.01 14.04
C ARG A 172 4.23 4.71 13.48
N LEU A 173 3.87 3.46 13.33
CA LEU A 173 2.57 3.02 12.83
C LEU A 173 1.43 3.36 13.80
N LYS A 174 1.66 3.26 15.13
CA LYS A 174 0.68 3.59 16.18
C LYS A 174 0.41 5.09 16.30
N GLN A 175 1.33 5.96 15.89
CA GLN A 175 1.17 7.42 16.01
C GLN A 175 0.12 8.02 15.06
N GLY A 176 -0.35 7.30 14.04
CA GLY A 176 -1.47 7.67 13.15
C GLY A 176 -1.24 8.89 12.24
N LYS A 177 -0.27 9.75 12.54
CA LYS A 177 0.14 10.87 11.70
C LYS A 177 1.58 10.68 11.27
N THR A 178 1.79 10.52 9.98
CA THR A 178 3.13 10.41 9.44
C THR A 178 3.62 11.76 8.94
N ALA A 179 4.93 11.95 8.97
CA ALA A 179 5.60 13.07 8.35
C ALA A 179 5.24 13.25 6.86
N PHE A 180 4.78 12.18 6.20
CA PHE A 180 4.41 12.15 4.80
C PHE A 180 2.91 12.41 4.54
N GLY A 181 2.11 12.72 5.59
CA GLY A 181 0.68 13.02 5.45
C GLY A 181 -0.22 11.83 5.10
N LYS A 182 0.33 10.62 5.00
CA LYS A 182 -0.40 9.38 4.69
C LYS A 182 -0.58 8.52 5.93
N ASP A 183 -1.72 7.83 6.02
CA ASP A 183 -1.98 6.82 7.04
C ASP A 183 -1.46 5.45 6.57
N TYR A 184 -0.18 5.20 6.80
CA TYR A 184 0.47 3.92 6.47
C TYR A 184 -0.04 2.75 7.30
N PHE A 185 -0.63 2.99 8.47
CA PHE A 185 -1.27 1.94 9.26
C PHE A 185 -2.45 1.33 8.51
N ARG A 186 -3.25 2.16 7.84
CA ARG A 186 -4.35 1.68 7.00
C ARG A 186 -3.85 0.86 5.81
N GLU A 187 -2.79 1.31 5.15
CA GLU A 187 -2.14 0.58 4.06
C GLU A 187 -1.62 -0.79 4.54
N LEU A 188 -0.93 -0.81 5.69
CA LEU A 188 -0.46 -2.04 6.32
C LEU A 188 -1.61 -3.00 6.61
N LEU A 189 -2.71 -2.52 7.21
CA LEU A 189 -3.88 -3.35 7.48
C LEU A 189 -4.47 -3.96 6.21
N GLU A 190 -4.55 -3.20 5.12
CA GLU A 190 -5.04 -3.74 3.84
C GLU A 190 -4.07 -4.79 3.28
N ARG A 191 -2.77 -4.56 3.38
CA ARG A 191 -1.74 -5.51 2.93
C ARG A 191 -1.75 -6.80 3.75
N VAL A 192 -1.85 -6.70 5.08
CA VAL A 192 -1.96 -7.87 5.98
C VAL A 192 -3.23 -8.66 5.66
N ARG A 193 -4.37 -7.98 5.46
CA ARG A 193 -5.62 -8.64 5.05
C ARG A 193 -5.47 -9.38 3.72
N SER A 194 -4.83 -8.75 2.75
CA SER A 194 -4.58 -9.38 1.44
C SER A 194 -3.67 -10.62 1.55
N ILE A 195 -2.64 -10.56 2.40
CA ILE A 195 -1.75 -11.70 2.68
C ILE A 195 -2.51 -12.83 3.38
N ARG A 196 -3.31 -12.54 4.41
CA ARG A 196 -4.17 -13.52 5.11
C ARG A 196 -5.22 -14.12 4.17
N ALA A 197 -5.82 -13.29 3.32
CA ALA A 197 -6.83 -13.69 2.35
C ALA A 197 -6.25 -14.32 1.07
N SER A 198 -4.94 -14.60 1.01
CA SER A 198 -4.39 -15.36 -0.11
C SER A 198 -5.08 -16.73 -0.14
N GLU A 199 -5.87 -16.93 -1.18
CA GLU A 199 -7.08 -17.74 -1.30
C GLU A 199 -6.94 -19.17 -0.76
N ARG A 200 -5.83 -19.85 -1.06
CA ARG A 200 -5.64 -21.24 -0.67
C ARG A 200 -5.33 -21.39 0.81
N ARG A 201 -4.58 -20.47 1.39
CA ARG A 201 -4.08 -20.64 2.77
C ARG A 201 -5.15 -20.39 3.81
N ILE A 202 -6.00 -19.37 3.60
CA ILE A 202 -7.06 -19.06 4.56
C ILE A 202 -8.17 -20.12 4.54
N TRP A 203 -8.55 -20.61 3.35
CA TRP A 203 -9.52 -21.71 3.25
C TRP A 203 -8.97 -22.99 3.87
N GLN A 204 -7.69 -23.28 3.69
CA GLN A 204 -7.05 -24.42 4.35
C GLN A 204 -7.07 -24.24 5.87
N GLN A 205 -6.74 -23.08 6.40
CA GLN A 205 -6.79 -22.80 7.84
C GLN A 205 -8.22 -22.97 8.40
N ILE A 206 -9.24 -22.43 7.71
CA ILE A 206 -10.64 -22.61 8.12
C ILE A 206 -11.03 -24.11 8.14
N THR A 207 -10.56 -24.89 7.17
CA THR A 207 -10.83 -26.34 7.13
C THR A 207 -10.03 -27.11 8.18
N ASP A 208 -8.81 -26.70 8.48
CA ASP A 208 -7.99 -27.28 9.55
C ASP A 208 -8.64 -27.00 10.92
N ILE A 209 -9.08 -25.78 11.16
CA ILE A 209 -9.81 -25.40 12.37
C ILE A 209 -11.13 -26.18 12.50
N PHE A 210 -11.87 -26.33 11.41
CA PHE A 210 -13.08 -27.17 11.41
C PHE A 210 -12.79 -28.59 11.88
N ALA A 211 -11.67 -29.16 11.41
CA ALA A 211 -11.27 -30.51 11.80
C ALA A 211 -10.79 -30.61 13.26
N GLU A 212 -10.06 -29.60 13.75
CA GLU A 212 -9.50 -29.59 15.10
C GLU A 212 -10.53 -29.25 16.18
N CYS A 213 -11.51 -28.39 15.88
CA CYS A 213 -12.46 -27.87 16.86
C CYS A 213 -13.79 -28.62 16.88
N SER A 214 -14.06 -29.50 15.90
CA SER A 214 -15.27 -30.31 15.89
C SER A 214 -15.08 -31.61 16.70
N ILE A 215 -15.80 -31.72 17.81
CA ILE A 215 -15.69 -32.87 18.73
C ILE A 215 -16.15 -34.19 18.12
N ASP A 216 -16.96 -34.12 17.09
CA ASP A 216 -17.52 -35.23 16.33
C ASP A 216 -16.94 -35.33 14.92
N TYR A 217 -15.73 -34.81 14.71
CA TYR A 217 -15.14 -34.74 13.38
C TYR A 217 -15.00 -36.11 12.72
N ASP A 218 -15.64 -36.23 11.57
CA ASP A 218 -15.47 -37.37 10.65
C ASP A 218 -15.18 -36.83 9.24
N ARG A 219 -13.96 -37.08 8.76
CA ARG A 219 -13.50 -36.66 7.43
C ARG A 219 -14.41 -37.19 6.30
N ASN A 220 -15.05 -38.35 6.49
CA ASN A 220 -15.86 -39.00 5.47
C ASN A 220 -17.34 -38.66 5.58
N SER A 221 -17.73 -37.86 6.57
CA SER A 221 -19.13 -37.47 6.75
C SER A 221 -19.61 -36.56 5.61
N GLN A 222 -20.92 -36.61 5.34
CA GLN A 222 -21.53 -35.72 4.35
C GLN A 222 -21.43 -34.25 4.79
N ILE A 223 -21.46 -33.95 6.08
CA ILE A 223 -21.34 -32.60 6.64
C ILE A 223 -19.95 -32.02 6.30
N THR A 224 -18.89 -32.81 6.48
CA THR A 224 -17.51 -32.38 6.14
C THR A 224 -17.37 -32.08 4.64
N HIS A 225 -17.86 -32.96 3.79
CA HIS A 225 -17.82 -32.75 2.34
C HIS A 225 -18.64 -31.53 1.92
N ASP A 226 -19.83 -31.34 2.46
CA ASP A 226 -20.69 -30.21 2.18
C ASP A 226 -20.06 -28.89 2.70
N PHE A 227 -19.46 -28.91 3.88
CA PHE A 227 -18.75 -27.73 4.42
C PHE A 227 -17.61 -27.29 3.51
N TYR A 228 -16.72 -28.21 3.13
CA TYR A 228 -15.58 -27.88 2.26
C TYR A 228 -16.00 -27.39 0.86
N ALA A 229 -17.08 -27.95 0.33
CA ALA A 229 -17.62 -27.54 -0.95
C ALA A 229 -18.34 -26.18 -0.91
N MET A 230 -18.95 -25.82 0.23
CA MET A 230 -19.87 -24.70 0.31
C MET A 230 -19.30 -23.45 1.00
N VAL A 231 -18.32 -23.58 1.91
CA VAL A 231 -17.81 -22.43 2.68
C VAL A 231 -17.35 -21.30 1.74
N GLN A 232 -16.56 -21.58 0.76
CA GLN A 232 -16.10 -20.59 -0.23
C GLN A 232 -17.26 -20.00 -1.02
N ASN A 233 -18.23 -20.80 -1.44
CA ASN A 233 -19.38 -20.34 -2.20
C ASN A 233 -20.28 -19.38 -1.39
N LYS A 234 -20.45 -19.63 -0.07
CA LYS A 234 -21.20 -18.73 0.82
C LYS A 234 -20.60 -17.33 0.85
N PHE A 235 -19.27 -17.22 0.93
CA PHE A 235 -18.60 -15.92 0.91
C PHE A 235 -18.66 -15.24 -0.46
N HIS A 236 -18.48 -15.93 -1.56
CA HIS A 236 -18.66 -15.36 -2.89
C HIS A 236 -20.08 -14.83 -3.09
N TYR A 237 -21.07 -15.66 -2.73
CA TYR A 237 -22.47 -15.26 -2.83
C TYR A 237 -22.83 -14.06 -1.95
N ALA A 238 -22.29 -14.00 -0.74
CA ALA A 238 -22.47 -12.88 0.18
C ALA A 238 -22.02 -11.53 -0.43
N ILE A 239 -20.95 -11.54 -1.22
CA ILE A 239 -20.36 -10.32 -1.80
C ILE A 239 -20.96 -9.99 -3.18
N VAL A 240 -21.12 -11.01 -4.05
CA VAL A 240 -21.42 -10.81 -5.47
C VAL A 240 -22.85 -11.25 -5.81
N GLY A 241 -23.49 -12.07 -4.96
CA GLY A 241 -24.79 -12.68 -5.23
C GLY A 241 -24.71 -13.89 -6.17
N GLN A 242 -23.51 -14.42 -6.39
CA GLN A 242 -23.23 -15.58 -7.25
C GLN A 242 -22.21 -16.50 -6.56
N THR A 243 -22.35 -17.81 -6.78
CA THR A 243 -21.32 -18.77 -6.36
C THR A 243 -20.08 -18.67 -7.23
N ALA A 244 -18.95 -19.22 -6.79
CA ALA A 244 -17.71 -19.22 -7.57
C ALA A 244 -17.90 -19.83 -8.97
N ALA A 245 -18.66 -20.92 -9.07
CA ALA A 245 -18.99 -21.56 -10.35
C ALA A 245 -19.84 -20.65 -11.25
N GLU A 246 -20.84 -19.98 -10.69
CA GLU A 246 -21.70 -19.05 -11.43
C GLU A 246 -20.91 -17.82 -11.95
N ILE A 247 -19.97 -17.29 -11.15
CA ILE A 247 -19.09 -16.21 -11.57
C ILE A 247 -18.28 -16.64 -12.79
N VAL A 248 -17.55 -17.75 -12.70
CA VAL A 248 -16.76 -18.26 -13.82
C VAL A 248 -17.64 -18.52 -15.05
N TYR A 249 -18.79 -19.16 -14.86
CA TYR A 249 -19.69 -19.51 -15.96
C TYR A 249 -20.27 -18.29 -16.68
N SER A 250 -20.61 -17.22 -15.95
CA SER A 250 -21.23 -16.02 -16.52
C SER A 250 -20.24 -15.05 -17.14
N HIS A 251 -19.00 -15.03 -16.67
CA HIS A 251 -17.99 -14.03 -17.09
C HIS A 251 -16.98 -14.57 -18.11
N ALA A 252 -16.66 -15.88 -18.10
CA ALA A 252 -15.73 -16.47 -19.06
C ALA A 252 -16.30 -16.41 -20.48
N ASP A 253 -15.74 -15.52 -21.30
CA ASP A 253 -16.23 -15.23 -22.64
C ASP A 253 -15.06 -14.75 -23.52
N ARG A 254 -14.73 -15.52 -24.54
CA ARG A 254 -13.65 -15.23 -25.50
C ARG A 254 -13.81 -13.94 -26.28
N SER A 255 -15.04 -13.40 -26.37
CA SER A 255 -15.33 -12.15 -27.08
C SER A 255 -15.02 -10.90 -26.26
N LYS A 256 -14.82 -11.06 -24.94
CA LYS A 256 -14.49 -9.97 -24.04
C LYS A 256 -12.97 -9.78 -23.96
N ASP A 257 -12.57 -8.55 -23.65
CA ASP A 257 -11.19 -8.25 -23.34
C ASP A 257 -10.71 -9.16 -22.20
N ASN A 258 -9.52 -9.75 -22.37
CA ASN A 258 -8.92 -10.68 -21.44
C ASN A 258 -9.87 -11.83 -21.01
N MET A 259 -10.77 -12.28 -21.88
CA MET A 259 -11.81 -13.27 -21.56
C MET A 259 -12.75 -12.87 -20.42
N GLY A 260 -12.90 -11.58 -20.12
CA GLY A 260 -13.65 -11.07 -18.97
C GLY A 260 -12.90 -11.16 -17.63
N LEU A 261 -11.63 -11.56 -17.63
CA LEU A 261 -10.77 -11.54 -16.45
C LEU A 261 -10.36 -10.12 -16.07
N MET A 262 -10.45 -9.77 -14.81
CA MET A 262 -9.94 -8.51 -14.25
C MET A 262 -8.48 -8.65 -13.81
N THR A 263 -8.05 -9.86 -13.44
CA THR A 263 -6.66 -10.17 -13.08
C THR A 263 -6.31 -11.61 -13.43
N TRP A 264 -5.02 -11.91 -13.54
CA TRP A 264 -4.46 -13.26 -13.76
C TRP A 264 -3.01 -13.30 -13.27
N LYS A 265 -2.42 -14.48 -13.25
CA LYS A 265 -1.08 -14.71 -12.66
C LYS A 265 0.00 -13.76 -13.16
N HIS A 266 -0.05 -13.38 -14.41
CA HIS A 266 0.94 -12.52 -15.07
C HIS A 266 0.36 -11.18 -15.58
N ALA A 267 -0.74 -10.71 -14.94
CA ALA A 267 -1.35 -9.42 -15.27
C ALA A 267 -0.40 -8.24 -14.95
N PRO A 268 -0.53 -7.09 -15.63
CA PRO A 268 -1.46 -6.83 -16.74
C PRO A 268 -0.93 -7.30 -18.13
N ASP A 269 0.40 -7.36 -18.31
CA ASP A 269 1.02 -7.51 -19.64
C ASP A 269 1.34 -8.97 -20.00
N GLY A 270 1.25 -9.87 -19.05
CA GLY A 270 1.59 -11.27 -19.24
C GLY A 270 0.41 -12.11 -19.77
N ARG A 271 0.74 -13.27 -20.32
CA ARG A 271 -0.22 -14.18 -20.91
C ARG A 271 -1.19 -14.77 -19.89
N ILE A 272 -2.47 -14.86 -20.25
CA ILE A 272 -3.49 -15.61 -19.53
C ILE A 272 -3.23 -17.10 -19.69
N LEU A 273 -3.22 -17.84 -18.59
CA LEU A 273 -3.01 -19.28 -18.58
C LEU A 273 -4.36 -20.03 -18.41
N LYS A 274 -4.39 -21.30 -18.83
CA LYS A 274 -5.55 -22.18 -18.65
C LYS A 274 -5.95 -22.30 -17.17
N SER A 275 -5.00 -22.22 -16.24
CA SER A 275 -5.26 -22.24 -14.79
C SER A 275 -6.00 -20.99 -14.32
N ASP A 276 -5.81 -19.83 -14.98
CA ASP A 276 -6.37 -18.56 -14.54
C ASP A 276 -7.88 -18.47 -14.80
N VAL A 277 -8.36 -19.07 -15.89
CA VAL A 277 -9.75 -18.96 -16.32
C VAL A 277 -10.74 -19.75 -15.49
N SER A 278 -10.29 -20.64 -14.62
CA SER A 278 -11.14 -21.39 -13.71
C SER A 278 -11.22 -20.82 -12.29
N VAL A 279 -10.53 -19.70 -12.03
CA VAL A 279 -10.47 -19.06 -10.72
C VAL A 279 -11.47 -17.90 -10.66
N ALA A 280 -12.52 -18.05 -9.87
CA ALA A 280 -13.60 -17.06 -9.75
C ALA A 280 -13.10 -15.66 -9.35
N LYS A 281 -12.12 -15.58 -8.43
CA LYS A 281 -11.52 -14.32 -7.96
C LYS A 281 -10.96 -13.48 -9.12
N ASN A 282 -10.46 -14.11 -10.17
CA ASN A 282 -9.88 -13.44 -11.32
C ASN A 282 -10.90 -12.63 -12.15
N TYR A 283 -12.19 -12.88 -11.98
CA TYR A 283 -13.29 -12.17 -12.65
C TYR A 283 -13.89 -11.06 -11.79
N LEU A 284 -13.44 -10.91 -10.53
CA LEU A 284 -13.97 -9.92 -9.61
C LEU A 284 -13.28 -8.57 -9.78
N GLU A 285 -14.06 -7.50 -9.59
CA GLU A 285 -13.53 -6.15 -9.48
C GLU A 285 -12.71 -6.00 -8.18
N GLU A 286 -11.75 -5.10 -8.18
CA GLU A 286 -10.90 -4.82 -7.01
C GLU A 286 -11.70 -4.53 -5.73
N LYS A 287 -12.81 -3.79 -5.85
CA LYS A 287 -13.72 -3.51 -4.74
C LYS A 287 -14.34 -4.79 -4.17
N GLN A 288 -14.76 -5.71 -5.04
CA GLN A 288 -15.35 -6.99 -4.65
C GLN A 288 -14.31 -7.90 -4.00
N ILE A 289 -13.08 -7.93 -4.54
CA ILE A 289 -11.95 -8.65 -3.95
C ILE A 289 -11.69 -8.14 -2.53
N ARG A 290 -11.57 -6.83 -2.32
CA ARG A 290 -11.38 -6.25 -0.99
C ARG A 290 -12.52 -6.57 -0.02
N GLN A 291 -13.76 -6.58 -0.50
CA GLN A 291 -14.91 -6.96 0.33
C GLN A 291 -14.88 -8.44 0.72
N LEU A 292 -14.53 -9.32 -0.22
CA LEU A 292 -14.37 -10.75 0.03
C LEU A 292 -13.27 -11.00 1.07
N GLU A 293 -12.10 -10.39 0.89
CA GLU A 293 -10.97 -10.48 1.82
C GLU A 293 -11.35 -10.02 3.23
N ARG A 294 -12.07 -8.91 3.35
CA ARG A 294 -12.56 -8.43 4.66
C ARG A 294 -13.59 -9.37 5.30
N ALA A 295 -14.47 -9.96 4.51
CA ALA A 295 -15.48 -10.88 5.03
C ALA A 295 -14.82 -12.17 5.54
N VAL A 296 -13.91 -12.75 4.75
CA VAL A 296 -13.21 -14.00 5.10
C VAL A 296 -12.27 -13.81 6.29
N THR A 297 -11.50 -12.72 6.32
CA THR A 297 -10.63 -12.40 7.47
C THR A 297 -11.46 -12.16 8.74
N GLY A 298 -12.58 -11.44 8.64
CA GLY A 298 -13.44 -11.21 9.78
C GLY A 298 -14.12 -12.48 10.31
N TYR A 299 -14.40 -13.46 9.45
CA TYR A 299 -14.86 -14.77 9.88
C TYR A 299 -13.75 -15.57 10.57
N PHE A 300 -12.54 -15.49 10.04
CA PHE A 300 -11.38 -16.13 10.67
C PHE A 300 -11.14 -15.55 12.08
N ASP A 301 -11.14 -14.23 12.25
CA ASP A 301 -11.00 -13.58 13.55
C ASP A 301 -12.15 -14.00 14.52
N TYR A 302 -13.38 -14.16 13.99
CA TYR A 302 -14.53 -14.62 14.77
C TYR A 302 -14.35 -16.06 15.28
N ILE A 303 -13.90 -16.99 14.45
CA ILE A 303 -13.67 -18.37 14.88
C ILE A 303 -12.44 -18.51 15.78
N GLU A 304 -11.37 -17.73 15.58
CA GLU A 304 -10.23 -17.66 16.51
C GLU A 304 -10.69 -17.27 17.92
N ASP A 305 -11.50 -16.21 18.06
CA ASP A 305 -12.03 -15.77 19.35
C ASP A 305 -12.91 -16.86 20.03
N LEU A 306 -13.70 -17.60 19.25
CA LEU A 306 -14.48 -18.71 19.79
C LEU A 306 -13.60 -19.85 20.30
N ILE A 307 -12.49 -20.14 19.64
CA ILE A 307 -11.52 -21.17 20.03
C ILE A 307 -10.75 -20.75 21.28
N GLU A 308 -10.25 -19.50 21.31
CA GLU A 308 -9.53 -18.97 22.47
C GLU A 308 -10.37 -19.01 23.77
N ARG A 309 -11.69 -18.96 23.63
CA ARG A 309 -12.63 -19.12 24.75
C ARG A 309 -12.95 -20.59 25.10
N GLU A 310 -12.19 -21.52 24.53
CA GLU A 310 -12.37 -22.97 24.75
C GLU A 310 -13.77 -23.50 24.36
N ASN A 311 -14.43 -22.82 23.38
CA ASN A 311 -15.69 -23.35 22.87
C ASN A 311 -15.42 -24.56 21.97
N THR A 312 -16.11 -25.67 22.26
CA THR A 312 -16.14 -26.84 21.42
C THR A 312 -17.41 -26.85 20.57
N PHE A 313 -17.30 -27.31 19.34
CA PHE A 313 -18.40 -27.33 18.37
C PHE A 313 -18.63 -28.75 17.89
N THR A 314 -19.87 -29.06 17.53
CA THR A 314 -20.15 -30.17 16.60
C THR A 314 -19.85 -29.68 15.17
N MET A 315 -19.65 -30.62 14.24
CA MET A 315 -19.48 -30.28 12.81
C MET A 315 -20.67 -29.47 12.28
N GLU A 316 -21.88 -29.76 12.75
CA GLU A 316 -23.08 -29.02 12.33
C GLU A 316 -23.10 -27.57 12.85
N GLU A 317 -22.78 -27.37 14.12
CA GLU A 317 -22.69 -26.05 14.74
C GLU A 317 -21.60 -25.19 14.07
N PHE A 318 -20.43 -25.76 13.81
CA PHE A 318 -19.38 -25.04 13.12
C PHE A 318 -19.79 -24.68 11.68
N ALA A 319 -20.40 -25.58 10.94
CA ALA A 319 -20.91 -25.28 9.60
C ALA A 319 -22.02 -24.22 9.61
N ALA A 320 -22.84 -24.17 10.68
CA ALA A 320 -23.87 -23.15 10.88
C ALA A 320 -23.27 -21.79 11.20
N SER A 321 -22.14 -21.71 11.93
CA SER A 321 -21.49 -20.46 12.35
C SER A 321 -21.14 -19.54 11.18
N VAL A 322 -20.86 -20.08 9.98
CA VAL A 322 -20.64 -19.31 8.75
C VAL A 322 -21.89 -18.49 8.41
N ASN A 323 -23.07 -19.08 8.49
CA ASN A 323 -24.33 -18.39 8.20
C ASN A 323 -24.65 -17.36 9.29
N GLU A 324 -24.38 -17.67 10.55
CA GLU A 324 -24.57 -16.76 11.68
C GLU A 324 -23.70 -15.52 11.52
N PHE A 325 -22.41 -15.71 11.24
CA PHE A 325 -21.49 -14.62 10.97
C PHE A 325 -21.94 -13.75 9.79
N LEU A 326 -22.29 -14.35 8.67
CA LEU A 326 -22.75 -13.62 7.49
C LEU A 326 -24.07 -12.88 7.77
N THR A 327 -24.99 -13.48 8.53
CA THR A 327 -26.24 -12.83 8.96
C THR A 327 -25.98 -11.64 9.88
N PHE A 328 -25.12 -11.81 10.89
CA PHE A 328 -24.71 -10.76 11.79
C PHE A 328 -24.09 -9.57 11.02
N ARG A 329 -23.29 -9.85 9.98
CA ARG A 329 -22.69 -8.86 9.11
C ARG A 329 -23.66 -8.32 8.04
N ARG A 330 -24.94 -8.76 8.07
CA ARG A 330 -26.00 -8.36 7.12
C ARG A 330 -25.69 -8.69 5.66
N TYR A 331 -24.94 -9.75 5.42
CA TYR A 331 -24.73 -10.27 4.08
C TYR A 331 -25.89 -11.18 3.63
N LYS A 332 -26.01 -11.35 2.31
CA LYS A 332 -26.96 -12.32 1.73
C LYS A 332 -26.46 -13.74 1.96
N ILE A 333 -27.35 -14.60 2.40
CA ILE A 333 -27.05 -16.02 2.61
C ILE A 333 -27.38 -16.82 1.35
N LEU A 334 -26.48 -17.70 0.96
CA LEU A 334 -26.68 -18.64 -0.13
C LEU A 334 -27.80 -19.63 0.26
N PRO A 335 -28.94 -19.68 -0.47
CA PRO A 335 -30.08 -20.50 -0.07
C PRO A 335 -29.86 -21.99 -0.33
N ASP A 336 -29.03 -22.33 -1.34
CA ASP A 336 -28.79 -23.70 -1.81
C ASP A 336 -27.34 -23.91 -2.28
N LYS A 337 -27.06 -24.94 -3.06
CA LYS A 337 -25.71 -25.24 -3.59
C LYS A 337 -25.34 -24.41 -4.82
N GLY A 338 -26.19 -23.48 -5.28
CA GLY A 338 -26.05 -22.74 -6.53
C GLY A 338 -26.60 -23.50 -7.74
N ARG A 339 -26.73 -22.79 -8.86
CA ARG A 339 -27.38 -23.31 -10.08
C ARG A 339 -26.41 -23.98 -11.06
N ILE A 340 -25.13 -23.65 -10.96
CA ILE A 340 -24.07 -24.11 -11.86
C ILE A 340 -23.06 -24.95 -11.08
N SER A 341 -22.78 -26.17 -11.58
CA SER A 341 -21.74 -27.00 -10.99
C SER A 341 -20.33 -26.50 -11.34
N ALA A 342 -19.37 -26.71 -10.45
CA ALA A 342 -17.96 -26.38 -10.67
C ALA A 342 -17.40 -27.01 -11.96
N GLN A 343 -17.82 -28.25 -12.25
CA GLN A 343 -17.41 -28.95 -13.47
C GLN A 343 -17.96 -28.30 -14.75
N ALA A 344 -19.23 -27.89 -14.75
CA ALA A 344 -19.84 -27.18 -15.88
C ALA A 344 -19.18 -25.81 -16.12
N ALA A 345 -18.92 -25.06 -15.05
CA ALA A 345 -18.23 -23.78 -15.12
C ALA A 345 -16.81 -23.92 -15.68
N LYS A 346 -16.04 -24.86 -15.14
CA LYS A 346 -14.68 -25.17 -15.61
C LYS A 346 -14.65 -25.58 -17.08
N LYS A 347 -15.54 -26.49 -17.48
CA LYS A 347 -15.63 -26.95 -18.88
C LYS A 347 -15.92 -25.79 -19.83
N LYS A 348 -16.86 -24.91 -19.48
CA LYS A 348 -17.15 -23.72 -20.29
C LYS A 348 -15.92 -22.81 -20.39
N ALA A 349 -15.31 -22.43 -19.26
CA ALA A 349 -14.15 -21.54 -19.23
C ALA A 349 -12.96 -22.11 -20.03
N GLU A 350 -12.71 -23.41 -19.93
CA GLU A 350 -11.65 -24.08 -20.72
C GLU A 350 -11.96 -24.13 -22.21
N THR A 351 -13.24 -24.25 -22.59
CA THR A 351 -13.66 -24.22 -23.99
C THR A 351 -13.47 -22.81 -24.57
N GLU A 352 -13.91 -21.77 -23.87
CA GLU A 352 -13.70 -20.39 -24.26
C GLU A 352 -12.20 -20.05 -24.34
N TYR A 353 -11.41 -20.54 -23.38
CA TYR A 353 -9.96 -20.34 -23.38
C TYR A 353 -9.28 -21.00 -24.58
N ALA A 354 -9.70 -22.20 -24.97
CA ALA A 354 -9.09 -22.90 -26.10
C ALA A 354 -9.19 -22.09 -27.42
N GLU A 355 -10.31 -21.40 -27.62
CA GLU A 355 -10.49 -20.51 -28.78
C GLU A 355 -9.73 -19.17 -28.59
N PHE A 356 -9.84 -18.53 -27.44
CA PHE A 356 -9.14 -17.30 -27.12
C PHE A 356 -7.61 -17.45 -27.24
N ASN A 357 -7.08 -18.58 -26.80
CA ASN A 357 -5.65 -18.85 -26.82
C ASN A 357 -5.04 -18.94 -28.24
N LYS A 358 -5.87 -19.17 -29.26
CA LYS A 358 -5.42 -19.15 -30.66
C LYS A 358 -5.07 -17.74 -31.15
N THR A 359 -5.72 -16.74 -30.56
CA THR A 359 -5.56 -15.33 -30.95
C THR A 359 -4.79 -14.50 -29.92
N GLN A 360 -4.47 -15.10 -28.77
CA GLN A 360 -3.75 -14.42 -27.70
C GLN A 360 -2.33 -14.06 -28.14
N ARG A 361 -1.96 -12.78 -28.03
CA ARG A 361 -0.61 -12.31 -28.34
C ARG A 361 0.42 -13.05 -27.50
N ILE A 362 1.46 -13.55 -28.13
CA ILE A 362 2.64 -14.09 -27.48
C ILE A 362 3.62 -12.93 -27.37
N SER A 363 3.77 -12.38 -26.19
CA SER A 363 4.84 -11.42 -25.87
C SER A 363 6.07 -12.22 -25.45
N SER A 364 7.08 -12.25 -26.28
CA SER A 364 8.38 -12.86 -25.94
C SER A 364 9.18 -11.91 -25.03
N ASP A 365 10.19 -12.45 -24.34
CA ASP A 365 11.09 -11.58 -23.54
C ASP A 365 11.88 -10.63 -24.46
N PHE A 366 12.11 -11.03 -25.72
CA PHE A 366 12.66 -10.18 -26.76
C PHE A 366 11.73 -8.98 -27.08
N ASP A 367 10.42 -9.22 -27.25
CA ASP A 367 9.46 -8.12 -27.51
C ASP A 367 9.40 -7.12 -26.35
N LYS A 368 9.51 -7.61 -25.10
CA LYS A 368 9.56 -6.75 -23.91
C LYS A 368 10.83 -5.89 -23.89
N GLU A 369 11.97 -6.48 -24.26
CA GLU A 369 13.24 -5.75 -24.28
C GLU A 369 13.28 -4.71 -25.41
N VAL A 370 12.76 -5.06 -26.60
CA VAL A 370 12.61 -4.11 -27.71
C VAL A 370 11.68 -2.95 -27.32
N LYS A 371 10.56 -3.24 -26.65
CA LYS A 371 9.64 -2.20 -26.15
C LYS A 371 10.33 -1.28 -25.16
N ARG A 372 11.10 -1.83 -24.20
CA ARG A 372 11.87 -1.06 -23.22
C ARG A 372 12.93 -0.16 -23.87
N MET A 373 13.64 -0.69 -24.90
CA MET A 373 14.61 0.09 -25.67
C MET A 373 13.96 1.22 -26.46
N LEU A 374 12.78 1.00 -27.04
CA LEU A 374 12.03 2.03 -27.76
C LEU A 374 11.49 3.12 -26.80
N GLU A 375 11.01 2.75 -25.63
CA GLU A 375 10.53 3.69 -24.61
C GLU A 375 11.70 4.52 -24.04
N SER A 376 12.88 3.94 -23.83
CA SER A 376 14.08 4.67 -23.39
C SER A 376 14.68 5.55 -24.49
N GLY A 377 14.54 5.18 -25.77
CA GLY A 377 15.00 5.99 -26.92
C GLY A 377 14.11 7.20 -27.22
N GLN A 378 12.81 7.17 -26.89
CA GLN A 378 11.92 8.31 -27.05
C GLN A 378 12.10 9.40 -25.98
N GLN A 379 12.74 9.11 -24.85
CA GLN A 379 13.12 10.10 -23.86
C GLN A 379 14.40 10.88 -24.22
N GLY A 380 15.16 10.40 -25.20
CA GLY A 380 16.41 11.06 -25.67
C GLY A 380 16.24 12.00 -26.86
N GLU A 381 15.05 12.12 -27.46
CA GLU A 381 14.81 13.03 -28.60
C GLU A 381 13.95 14.25 -28.27
N LEU A 382 13.66 14.52 -27.00
CA LEU A 382 12.85 15.66 -26.53
C LEU A 382 13.62 16.61 -25.58
N ASP A 383 14.96 16.55 -25.57
CA ASP A 383 15.82 17.53 -24.87
C ASP A 383 16.63 18.37 -25.89
#